data_1f669234f8d1fd757efac91634a33b15
#
_entry.id   1f669234f8d1fd757efac91634a33b15
#
_cell.length_a   1.000
_cell.length_b   1.000
_cell.length_c   1.000
_cell.angle_alpha   90.00
_cell.angle_beta   90.00
_cell.angle_gamma   90.00
#
_symmetry.space_group_name_H-M   'P 1'
#
loop_
_entity.id
_entity.type
_entity.pdbx_description
1 polymer ?
#
loop_
_entity_poly.entity_id
_entity_poly.type
_entity_poly.pdbx_seq_one_letter_code
_entity_poly.pdbx_strand_id
1 'polypeptide(L)'
;MRVVKGTGVETVIDGVHPDTGRPITGTAIPDWEALSTLVELAARLFPGIRTQSWDIALTDKGPIPLEVNFGGDLNLTQLASGKGVLDDTYREHLRSCGYRF
;
A
#
# COMPACT_ATOMS: atom_id res chain seq x y z
N MET A 1 -2.11 -10.03 -6.20
CA MET A 1 -2.85 -8.84 -5.75
C MET A 1 -4.31 -9.25 -5.58
N ARG A 2 -4.89 -8.98 -4.41
CA ARG A 2 -6.32 -9.20 -4.16
C ARG A 2 -7.04 -7.88 -4.28
N VAL A 3 -8.16 -7.87 -4.96
CA VAL A 3 -9.03 -6.68 -5.03
C VAL A 3 -10.06 -6.81 -3.93
N VAL A 4 -10.14 -5.80 -3.10
CA VAL A 4 -11.14 -5.73 -2.03
C VAL A 4 -12.19 -4.71 -2.43
N LYS A 5 -13.40 -5.17 -2.64
CA LYS A 5 -14.57 -4.29 -2.79
C LYS A 5 -15.24 -4.18 -1.41
N GLY A 6 -15.02 -3.08 -0.75
CA GLY A 6 -15.65 -2.80 0.55
C GLY A 6 -16.92 -1.99 0.37
N THR A 7 -18.06 -2.60 0.65
CA THR A 7 -19.31 -1.89 0.91
C THR A 7 -19.88 -2.48 2.20
N GLY A 8 -19.45 -1.97 3.34
CA GLY A 8 -19.90 -2.46 4.65
C GLY A 8 -19.20 -3.73 5.12
N VAL A 9 -19.95 -4.72 5.59
CA VAL A 9 -19.42 -5.89 6.32
C VAL A 9 -18.89 -7.01 5.41
N GLU A 10 -19.19 -6.96 4.13
CA GLU A 10 -18.82 -8.03 3.19
C GLU A 10 -17.62 -7.62 2.33
N THR A 11 -16.52 -8.33 2.51
CA THR A 11 -15.30 -8.13 1.70
C THR A 11 -15.24 -9.23 0.63
N VAL A 12 -15.47 -8.86 -0.62
CA VAL A 12 -15.28 -9.77 -1.75
C VAL A 12 -13.85 -9.62 -2.27
N ILE A 13 -13.10 -10.72 -2.25
CA ILE A 13 -11.76 -10.79 -2.84
C ILE A 13 -11.92 -11.37 -4.22
N ASP A 14 -11.84 -10.53 -5.23
CA ASP A 14 -11.93 -10.93 -6.63
C ASP A 14 -10.63 -10.57 -7.37
N GLY A 15 -10.21 -11.43 -8.28
CA GLY A 15 -9.09 -11.17 -9.19
C GLY A 15 -9.49 -10.40 -10.44
N VAL A 16 -10.76 -10.01 -10.54
CA VAL A 16 -11.36 -9.41 -11.73
C VAL A 16 -11.98 -8.06 -11.38
N HIS A 17 -11.83 -7.08 -12.26
CA HIS A 17 -12.42 -5.75 -12.08
C HIS A 17 -13.95 -5.85 -12.22
N PRO A 18 -14.74 -5.35 -11.25
CA PRO A 18 -16.18 -5.58 -11.20
C PRO A 18 -16.95 -5.02 -12.39
N ASP A 19 -16.51 -3.89 -12.93
CA ASP A 19 -17.23 -3.20 -14.02
C ASP A 19 -16.76 -3.63 -15.40
N THR A 20 -15.49 -4.00 -15.55
CA THR A 20 -14.90 -4.30 -16.88
C THR A 20 -14.67 -5.77 -17.14
N GLY A 21 -14.75 -6.62 -16.12
CA GLY A 21 -14.44 -8.06 -16.23
C GLY A 21 -12.95 -8.36 -16.51
N ARG A 22 -12.08 -7.35 -16.55
CA ARG A 22 -10.66 -7.55 -16.82
C ARG A 22 -9.94 -8.15 -15.62
N PRO A 23 -8.99 -9.06 -15.81
CA PRO A 23 -8.18 -9.58 -14.71
C PRO A 23 -7.31 -8.46 -14.13
N ILE A 24 -7.33 -8.35 -12.81
CA ILE A 24 -6.46 -7.43 -12.07
C ILE A 24 -5.22 -8.17 -11.56
N THR A 25 -5.44 -9.43 -11.14
CA THR A 25 -4.34 -10.30 -10.71
C THR A 25 -3.41 -10.60 -11.90
N GLY A 26 -2.12 -10.38 -11.71
CA GLY A 26 -1.10 -10.53 -12.75
C GLY A 26 -0.86 -9.29 -13.62
N THR A 27 -1.65 -8.23 -13.43
CA THR A 27 -1.36 -6.94 -14.08
C THR A 27 -0.10 -6.33 -13.45
N ALA A 28 0.90 -6.03 -14.28
CA ALA A 28 2.09 -5.34 -13.83
C ALA A 28 1.78 -3.86 -13.57
N ILE A 29 2.30 -3.34 -12.47
CA ILE A 29 2.25 -1.89 -12.20
C ILE A 29 3.32 -1.24 -13.08
N PRO A 30 2.94 -0.32 -13.98
CA PRO A 30 3.91 0.38 -14.80
C PRO A 30 4.80 1.29 -13.94
N ASP A 31 5.99 1.58 -14.46
CA ASP A 31 6.93 2.53 -13.85
C ASP A 31 7.25 2.28 -12.37
N TRP A 32 7.32 1.00 -11.98
CA TRP A 32 7.55 0.59 -10.58
C TRP A 32 8.81 1.21 -9.97
N GLU A 33 9.88 1.33 -10.75
CA GLU A 33 11.14 1.93 -10.28
C GLU A 33 10.96 3.43 -9.98
N ALA A 34 10.30 4.16 -10.88
CA ALA A 34 9.99 5.58 -10.68
C ALA A 34 9.06 5.79 -9.47
N LEU A 35 8.06 4.92 -9.32
CA LEU A 35 7.15 4.94 -8.17
C LEU A 35 7.90 4.68 -6.87
N SER A 36 8.76 3.67 -6.81
CA SER A 36 9.54 3.35 -5.61
C SER A 36 10.46 4.50 -5.22
N THR A 37 11.15 5.09 -6.19
CA THR A 37 12.02 6.25 -5.97
C THR A 37 11.22 7.44 -5.42
N LEU A 38 10.06 7.71 -6.00
CA LEU A 38 9.17 8.80 -5.55
C LEU A 38 8.76 8.61 -4.10
N VAL A 39 8.32 7.40 -3.72
CA VAL A 39 7.89 7.09 -2.35
C VAL A 39 9.03 7.24 -1.35
N GLU A 40 10.22 6.75 -1.71
CA GLU A 40 11.40 6.90 -0.84
C GLU A 40 11.80 8.37 -0.62
N LEU A 41 11.73 9.19 -1.66
CA LEU A 41 12.00 10.61 -1.54
C LEU A 41 10.91 11.33 -0.73
N ALA A 42 9.65 11.02 -1.00
CA ALA A 42 8.51 11.61 -0.31
C ALA A 42 8.52 11.27 1.19
N ALA A 43 8.86 10.03 1.55
CA ALA A 43 8.94 9.60 2.94
C ALA A 43 9.97 10.41 3.75
N ARG A 44 11.03 10.90 3.13
CA ARG A 44 12.06 11.72 3.79
C ARG A 44 11.57 13.12 4.16
N LEU A 45 10.45 13.58 3.59
CA LEU A 45 9.85 14.87 3.95
C LEU A 45 9.27 14.87 5.37
N PHE A 46 8.96 13.70 5.90
CA PHE A 46 8.36 13.52 7.22
C PHE A 46 9.19 12.56 8.10
N PRO A 47 10.42 12.91 8.44
CA PRO A 47 11.34 11.98 9.11
C PRO A 47 10.88 11.54 10.51
N GLY A 48 10.01 12.32 11.15
CA GLY A 48 9.38 11.97 12.42
C GLY A 48 8.25 10.95 12.31
N ILE A 49 7.74 10.69 11.11
CA ILE A 49 6.65 9.73 10.86
C ILE A 49 7.26 8.45 10.29
N ARG A 50 7.38 7.45 11.13
CA ARG A 50 8.13 6.21 10.81
C ARG A 50 7.33 5.22 9.95
N THR A 51 6.01 5.32 9.95
CA THR A 51 5.12 4.54 9.07
C THR A 51 4.20 5.50 8.35
N GLN A 52 4.23 5.46 7.03
CA GLN A 52 3.48 6.35 6.15
C GLN A 52 2.80 5.52 5.06
N SER A 53 1.56 5.85 4.74
CA SER A 53 0.84 5.30 3.59
C SER A 53 0.63 6.40 2.57
N TRP A 54 1.05 6.15 1.34
CA TRP A 54 0.99 7.11 0.24
C TRP A 54 0.01 6.63 -0.83
N ASP A 55 -0.93 7.48 -1.18
CA ASP A 55 -1.77 7.30 -2.35
C ASP A 55 -1.08 7.91 -3.56
N ILE A 56 -0.81 7.06 -4.55
CA ILE A 56 -0.06 7.45 -5.76
C ILE A 56 -0.92 7.19 -7.00
N ALA A 57 -1.13 8.22 -7.79
CA ALA A 57 -1.73 8.07 -9.12
C ALA A 57 -0.64 7.73 -10.15
N LEU A 58 -0.91 6.71 -10.96
CA LEU A 58 -0.10 6.40 -12.13
C LEU A 58 -0.68 7.14 -13.35
N THR A 59 0.12 8.00 -13.94
CA THR A 59 -0.29 8.81 -15.08
C THR A 59 0.63 8.56 -16.29
N ASP A 60 0.23 9.06 -17.45
CA ASP A 60 1.05 9.06 -18.67
C ASP A 60 2.34 9.89 -18.56
N LYS A 61 2.44 10.72 -17.51
CA LYS A 61 3.63 11.53 -17.19
C LYS A 61 4.44 10.99 -16.00
N GLY A 62 4.11 9.77 -15.54
CA GLY A 62 4.72 9.12 -14.40
C GLY A 62 3.85 9.15 -13.13
N PRO A 63 4.37 8.62 -12.02
CA PRO A 63 3.66 8.55 -10.75
C PRO A 63 3.55 9.95 -10.09
N ILE A 64 2.38 10.25 -9.54
CA ILE A 64 2.08 11.50 -8.83
C ILE A 64 1.54 11.18 -7.44
N PRO A 65 2.14 11.71 -6.35
CA PRO A 65 1.62 11.54 -5.02
C PRO A 65 0.34 12.38 -4.85
N LEU A 66 -0.71 11.77 -4.34
CA LEU A 66 -1.99 12.43 -4.09
C LEU A 66 -2.17 12.78 -2.62
N GLU A 67 -1.88 11.82 -1.73
CA GLU A 67 -2.13 11.96 -0.31
C GLU A 67 -1.13 11.14 0.50
N VAL A 68 -0.85 11.59 1.71
CA VAL A 68 -0.11 10.82 2.72
C VAL A 68 -0.95 10.66 3.97
N ASN A 69 -1.08 9.43 4.44
CA ASN A 69 -1.72 9.07 5.69
C ASN A 69 -0.66 8.62 6.70
N PHE A 70 -0.65 9.24 7.88
CA PHE A 70 0.28 8.91 8.94
C PHE A 70 -0.23 7.69 9.72
N GLY A 71 0.51 6.59 9.62
CA GLY A 71 0.13 5.31 10.19
C GLY A 71 -0.66 4.39 9.24
N GLY A 72 -1.47 4.93 8.34
CA GLY A 72 -2.23 4.20 7.34
C GLY A 72 -3.25 3.18 7.88
N ASP A 73 -4.08 2.64 7.00
CA ASP A 73 -4.96 1.51 7.31
C ASP A 73 -4.26 0.19 6.98
N LEU A 74 -3.64 -0.42 7.99
CA LEU A 74 -2.97 -1.71 7.84
C LEU A 74 -3.93 -2.87 7.53
N ASN A 75 -5.24 -2.71 7.78
CA ASN A 75 -6.23 -3.72 7.44
C ASN A 75 -6.34 -3.90 5.93
N LEU A 76 -6.35 -2.81 5.16
CA LEU A 76 -6.36 -2.88 3.69
C LEU A 76 -5.13 -3.61 3.15
N THR A 77 -3.96 -3.31 3.68
CA THR A 77 -2.71 -3.98 3.31
C THR A 77 -2.77 -5.48 3.62
N GLN A 78 -3.26 -5.86 4.80
CA GLN A 78 -3.42 -7.25 5.21
C GLN A 78 -4.44 -8.00 4.34
N LEU A 79 -5.57 -7.37 4.05
CA LEU A 79 -6.59 -7.95 3.18
C LEU A 79 -6.07 -8.14 1.75
N ALA A 80 -5.39 -7.15 1.19
CA ALA A 80 -4.85 -7.20 -0.16
C ALA A 80 -3.73 -8.24 -0.31
N SER A 81 -2.85 -8.37 0.68
CA SER A 81 -1.73 -9.33 0.66
C SER A 81 -2.13 -10.74 1.13
N GLY A 82 -3.21 -10.86 1.90
CA GLY A 82 -3.62 -12.09 2.57
C GLY A 82 -2.67 -12.51 3.70
N LYS A 83 -1.88 -11.58 4.22
CA LYS A 83 -0.89 -11.80 5.28
C LYS A 83 -1.00 -10.71 6.34
N GLY A 84 -0.70 -11.05 7.59
CA GLY A 84 -0.51 -10.05 8.64
C GLY A 84 0.71 -9.18 8.35
N VAL A 85 0.61 -7.88 8.62
CA VAL A 85 1.74 -6.95 8.44
C VAL A 85 2.80 -7.11 9.53
N LEU A 86 2.45 -7.67 10.67
CA LEU A 86 3.34 -7.82 11.83
C LEU A 86 4.27 -9.04 11.65
N ASP A 87 5.01 -9.06 10.56
CA ASP A 87 6.09 -10.00 10.33
C ASP A 87 7.37 -9.61 11.08
N ASP A 88 8.42 -10.40 10.96
CA ASP A 88 9.67 -10.14 11.69
C ASP A 88 10.33 -8.83 11.26
N THR A 89 10.27 -8.49 9.98
CA THR A 89 10.82 -7.23 9.45
C THR A 89 10.10 -6.02 10.04
N TYR A 90 8.78 -6.05 10.08
CA TYR A 90 8.01 -4.94 10.65
C TYR A 90 8.15 -4.86 12.18
N ARG A 91 8.25 -6.01 12.87
CA ARG A 91 8.56 -6.04 14.31
C ARG A 91 9.92 -5.39 14.61
N GLU A 92 10.94 -5.69 13.82
CA GLU A 92 12.26 -5.09 13.97
C GLU A 92 12.22 -3.58 13.72
N HIS A 93 11.50 -3.14 12.69
CA HIS A 93 11.25 -1.73 12.44
C HIS A 93 10.58 -1.04 13.64
N LEU A 94 9.53 -1.63 14.19
CA LEU A 94 8.85 -1.06 15.37
C LEU A 94 9.78 -1.01 16.59
N ARG A 95 10.61 -2.03 16.83
CA ARG A 95 11.61 -2.01 17.91
C ARG A 95 12.62 -0.87 17.72
N SER A 96 13.08 -0.66 16.48
CA SER A 96 13.96 0.48 16.17
C SER A 96 13.31 1.84 16.41
N CYS A 97 11.97 1.89 16.40
CA CYS A 97 11.17 3.06 16.75
C CYS A 97 10.89 3.20 18.27
N GLY A 98 11.40 2.28 19.09
CA GLY A 98 11.24 2.32 20.53
C GLY A 98 10.05 1.52 21.09
N TYR A 99 9.31 0.81 20.25
CA TYR A 99 8.25 -0.07 20.73
C TYR A 99 8.84 -1.32 21.40
N ARG A 100 8.19 -1.76 22.47
CA ARG A 100 8.52 -3.00 23.20
C ARG A 100 7.37 -3.99 23.07
N PHE A 101 7.70 -5.20 22.71
CA PHE A 101 6.75 -6.32 22.64
C PHE A 101 7.21 -7.45 23.58
#